data_8a1a432275be54a81ed7a5d2ef94278b
#
_entry.id   8a1a432275be54a81ed7a5d2ef94278b
#
_cell.length_a   1.000
_cell.length_b   1.000
_cell.length_c   1.000
_cell.angle_alpha   90.00
_cell.angle_beta   90.00
_cell.angle_gamma   90.00
#
_symmetry.space_group_name_H-M   'P 1'
#
loop_
_entity.id
_entity.type
_entity.pdbx_description
1 polymer ?
#
loop_
_entity_poly.entity_id
_entity_poly.type
_entity_poly.pdbx_seq_one_letter_code
_entity_poly.pdbx_strand_id
1 'polypeptide(L)'
;MTPTGFPSGVVTFLFTDIEGSTRRWEADPEAMRAALAVHDETLRTAIETHGGFLFKHTGDGTCAVFTSPKAAVDAAITAQQNLELPVRMGISTGEAELRGSDYFGPVLNRAARVMAAGHGGQVL
;
A
#
# COMPACT_ATOMS: atom_id res chain seq x y z
N MET A 1 8.40 23.70 2.77
CA MET A 1 7.20 23.08 3.36
C MET A 1 6.35 22.45 2.27
N THR A 2 5.88 21.26 2.50
CA THR A 2 5.01 20.55 1.55
C THR A 2 3.58 21.03 1.74
N PRO A 3 2.93 21.67 0.74
CA PRO A 3 1.58 22.23 0.92
C PRO A 3 0.53 21.20 1.29
N THR A 4 0.73 19.95 0.89
CA THR A 4 -0.23 18.87 1.11
C THR A 4 0.00 18.12 2.40
N GLY A 5 1.07 18.42 3.15
CA GLY A 5 1.46 17.66 4.32
C GLY A 5 2.14 16.33 4.03
N PHE A 6 2.42 16.02 2.77
CA PHE A 6 3.15 14.81 2.39
C PHE A 6 4.56 14.86 2.96
N PRO A 7 5.01 13.80 3.65
CA PRO A 7 6.36 13.78 4.21
C PRO A 7 7.42 13.70 3.12
N SER A 8 8.61 14.18 3.42
CA SER A 8 9.75 14.15 2.50
C SER A 8 11.01 13.73 3.25
N GLY A 9 12.08 13.46 2.48
CA GLY A 9 13.34 12.98 3.05
C GLY A 9 13.30 11.49 3.30
N VAL A 10 13.70 11.06 4.49
CA VAL A 10 13.65 9.63 4.85
C VAL A 10 12.23 9.30 5.28
N VAL A 11 11.61 8.42 4.53
CA VAL A 11 10.20 8.02 4.74
C VAL A 11 10.07 6.51 4.62
N THR A 12 8.91 5.99 5.05
CA THR A 12 8.59 4.56 4.95
C THR A 12 7.44 4.36 3.99
N PHE A 13 7.61 3.44 3.05
CA PHE A 13 6.58 3.11 2.07
C PHE A 13 5.92 1.77 2.39
N LEU A 14 4.62 1.72 2.19
CA LEU A 14 3.84 0.48 2.22
C LEU A 14 3.24 0.29 0.82
N PHE A 15 3.67 -0.75 0.13
CA PHE A 15 3.14 -1.12 -1.18
C PHE A 15 2.31 -2.38 -1.05
N THR A 16 1.16 -2.40 -1.70
CA THR A 16 0.24 -3.55 -1.66
C THR A 16 -0.23 -3.91 -3.06
N ASP A 17 -0.53 -5.20 -3.27
CA ASP A 17 -1.28 -5.66 -4.43
C ASP A 17 -2.07 -6.89 -4.06
N ILE A 18 -3.04 -7.24 -4.91
CA ILE A 18 -3.90 -8.41 -4.69
C ILE A 18 -3.33 -9.61 -5.45
N GLU A 19 -2.98 -10.66 -4.72
CA GLU A 19 -2.48 -11.89 -5.34
C GLU A 19 -3.59 -12.54 -6.16
N GLY A 20 -3.27 -12.89 -7.42
CA GLY A 20 -4.22 -13.57 -8.29
C GLY A 20 -5.38 -12.72 -8.77
N SER A 21 -5.24 -11.39 -8.80
CA SER A 21 -6.32 -10.50 -9.18
C SER A 21 -6.86 -10.77 -10.58
N THR A 22 -5.99 -11.06 -11.54
CA THR A 22 -6.41 -11.33 -12.92
C THR A 22 -7.38 -12.50 -12.98
N ARG A 23 -7.08 -13.60 -12.26
CA ARG A 23 -7.96 -14.77 -12.24
C ARG A 23 -9.30 -14.45 -11.56
N ARG A 24 -9.29 -13.61 -10.53
CA ARG A 24 -10.53 -13.23 -9.85
C ARG A 24 -11.42 -12.39 -10.74
N TRP A 25 -10.83 -11.47 -11.50
CA TRP A 25 -11.57 -10.67 -12.46
C TRP A 25 -12.18 -11.53 -13.56
N GLU A 26 -11.42 -12.52 -14.05
CA GLU A 26 -11.91 -13.42 -15.10
C GLU A 26 -13.01 -14.34 -14.59
N ALA A 27 -12.90 -14.79 -13.34
CA ALA A 27 -13.85 -15.74 -12.77
C ALA A 27 -15.21 -15.08 -12.47
N ASP A 28 -15.21 -13.89 -11.87
CA ASP A 28 -16.45 -13.20 -11.47
C ASP A 28 -16.18 -11.70 -11.33
N PRO A 29 -16.36 -10.94 -12.43
CA PRO A 29 -16.08 -9.49 -12.40
C PRO A 29 -16.94 -8.71 -11.40
N GLU A 30 -18.19 -9.09 -11.22
CA GLU A 30 -19.08 -8.39 -10.29
C GLU A 30 -18.66 -8.60 -8.85
N ALA A 31 -18.36 -9.85 -8.49
CA ALA A 31 -17.88 -10.17 -7.13
C ALA A 31 -16.55 -9.47 -6.86
N MET A 32 -15.66 -9.46 -7.85
CA MET A 32 -14.37 -8.79 -7.70
C MET A 32 -14.52 -7.28 -7.54
N ARG A 33 -15.44 -6.68 -8.28
CA ARG A 33 -15.69 -5.24 -8.17
C ARG A 33 -16.19 -4.87 -6.77
N ALA A 34 -17.12 -5.66 -6.23
CA ALA A 34 -17.64 -5.44 -4.88
C ALA A 34 -16.53 -5.66 -3.82
N ALA A 35 -15.74 -6.72 -3.97
CA ALA A 35 -14.65 -7.02 -3.04
C ALA A 35 -13.58 -5.93 -3.09
N LEU A 36 -13.30 -5.39 -4.26
CA LEU A 36 -12.31 -4.32 -4.42
C LEU A 36 -12.74 -3.03 -3.73
N ALA A 37 -14.02 -2.71 -3.76
CA ALA A 37 -14.54 -1.53 -3.07
C ALA A 37 -14.31 -1.63 -1.56
N VAL A 38 -14.55 -2.79 -0.97
CA VAL A 38 -14.30 -3.05 0.45
C VAL A 38 -12.80 -3.01 0.74
N HIS A 39 -12.00 -3.62 -0.13
CA HIS A 39 -10.55 -3.62 -0.04
C HIS A 39 -9.99 -2.19 -0.01
N ASP A 40 -10.43 -1.34 -0.93
CA ASP A 40 -9.96 0.03 -1.03
C ASP A 40 -10.27 0.82 0.24
N GLU A 41 -11.49 0.67 0.76
CA GLU A 41 -11.90 1.37 1.98
C GLU A 41 -11.14 0.86 3.20
N THR A 42 -10.93 -0.45 3.30
CA THR A 42 -10.19 -1.05 4.40
C THR A 42 -8.76 -0.54 4.44
N LEU A 43 -8.09 -0.51 3.29
CA LEU A 43 -6.72 -0.01 3.20
C LEU A 43 -6.64 1.48 3.50
N ARG A 44 -7.54 2.27 2.92
CA ARG A 44 -7.54 3.72 3.17
C ARG A 44 -7.70 4.01 4.66
N THR A 45 -8.65 3.35 5.31
CA THR A 45 -8.92 3.56 6.74
C THR A 45 -7.70 3.20 7.58
N ALA A 46 -7.08 2.05 7.33
CA ALA A 46 -5.91 1.63 8.09
C ALA A 46 -4.73 2.59 7.89
N ILE A 47 -4.50 3.02 6.66
CA ILE A 47 -3.40 3.94 6.34
C ILE A 47 -3.62 5.29 7.03
N GLU A 48 -4.80 5.87 6.88
CA GLU A 48 -5.10 7.19 7.44
C GLU A 48 -5.16 7.19 8.96
N THR A 49 -5.70 6.13 9.55
CA THR A 49 -5.75 5.99 11.01
C THR A 49 -4.36 5.99 11.63
N HIS A 50 -3.37 5.47 10.91
CA HIS A 50 -2.00 5.42 11.40
C HIS A 50 -1.13 6.57 10.87
N GLY A 51 -1.77 7.63 10.36
CA GLY A 51 -1.07 8.84 9.96
C GLY A 51 -0.36 8.76 8.62
N GLY A 52 -0.68 7.77 7.80
CA GLY A 52 -0.10 7.64 6.48
C GLY A 52 -0.89 8.38 5.41
N PHE A 53 -0.28 8.46 4.24
CA PHE A 53 -0.89 9.11 3.07
C PHE A 53 -0.90 8.11 1.92
N LEU A 54 -2.08 7.83 1.40
CA LEU A 54 -2.22 7.00 0.20
C LEU A 54 -1.99 7.91 -1.00
N PHE A 55 -0.86 7.75 -1.68
CA PHE A 55 -0.47 8.67 -2.74
C PHE A 55 -0.64 8.11 -4.15
N LYS A 56 -0.86 6.82 -4.29
CA LYS A 56 -1.01 6.22 -5.63
C LYS A 56 -1.86 4.96 -5.57
N HIS A 57 -2.73 4.83 -6.56
CA HIS A 57 -3.51 3.63 -6.84
C HIS A 57 -3.06 3.04 -8.17
N THR A 58 -2.91 1.72 -8.23
CA THR A 58 -2.51 1.02 -9.46
C THR A 58 -3.45 -0.16 -9.66
N GLY A 59 -4.58 0.02 -10.34
CA GLY A 59 -5.49 -1.09 -10.58
C GLY A 59 -5.87 -1.87 -9.32
N ASP A 60 -5.06 -2.88 -8.97
CA ASP A 60 -5.27 -3.76 -7.81
C ASP A 60 -4.31 -3.47 -6.66
N GLY A 61 -3.51 -2.42 -6.75
CA GLY A 61 -2.51 -2.09 -5.74
C GLY A 61 -2.63 -0.69 -5.20
N THR A 62 -1.96 -0.46 -4.06
CA THR A 62 -1.88 0.85 -3.45
C THR A 62 -0.46 1.15 -3.02
N CYS A 63 -0.12 2.44 -3.00
CA CYS A 63 1.15 2.92 -2.51
C CYS A 63 0.91 3.98 -1.46
N ALA A 64 1.42 3.75 -0.25
CA ALA A 64 1.25 4.68 0.87
C ALA A 64 2.60 5.06 1.45
N VAL A 65 2.66 6.23 2.08
CA VAL A 65 3.86 6.76 2.70
C VAL A 65 3.58 7.12 4.15
N PHE A 66 4.56 6.87 5.02
CA PHE A 66 4.50 7.14 6.45
C PHE A 66 5.77 7.83 6.90
N THR A 67 5.68 8.58 8.00
CA THR A 67 6.86 9.22 8.58
C THR A 67 7.67 8.26 9.46
N SER A 68 7.09 7.12 9.86
CA SER A 68 7.81 6.16 10.71
C SER A 68 7.56 4.73 10.26
N PRO A 69 8.58 3.85 10.39
CA PRO A 69 8.41 2.43 10.08
C PRO A 69 7.35 1.77 10.95
N LYS A 70 7.28 2.15 12.23
CA LYS A 70 6.30 1.56 13.14
C LYS A 70 4.87 1.83 12.69
N ALA A 71 4.58 3.06 12.26
CA ALA A 71 3.25 3.42 11.77
C ALA A 71 2.88 2.59 10.54
N ALA A 72 3.82 2.38 9.63
CA ALA A 72 3.59 1.57 8.43
C ALA A 72 3.30 0.11 8.80
N VAL A 73 4.06 -0.46 9.73
CA VAL A 73 3.84 -1.84 10.19
C VAL A 73 2.49 -1.97 10.86
N ASP A 74 2.14 -1.03 11.74
CA ASP A 74 0.86 -1.06 12.43
C ASP A 74 -0.31 -0.96 11.46
N ALA A 75 -0.20 -0.09 10.46
CA ALA A 75 -1.22 0.05 9.42
C ALA A 75 -1.37 -1.25 8.60
N ALA A 76 -0.25 -1.85 8.24
CA ALA A 76 -0.25 -3.09 7.45
C ALA A 76 -0.91 -4.23 8.23
N ILE A 77 -0.59 -4.38 9.51
CA ILE A 77 -1.17 -5.42 10.35
C ILE A 77 -2.66 -5.18 10.53
N THR A 78 -3.06 -3.95 10.83
CA THR A 78 -4.48 -3.61 10.97
C THR A 78 -5.25 -3.92 9.70
N ALA A 79 -4.70 -3.56 8.54
CA ALA A 79 -5.34 -3.85 7.26
C ALA A 79 -5.47 -5.36 7.05
N GLN A 80 -4.39 -6.13 7.27
CA GLN A 80 -4.42 -7.58 7.05
C GLN A 80 -5.43 -8.28 7.95
N GLN A 81 -5.66 -7.77 9.15
CA GLN A 81 -6.65 -8.33 10.06
C GLN A 81 -8.09 -8.13 9.56
N ASN A 82 -8.31 -7.20 8.66
CA ASN A 82 -9.64 -6.84 8.17
C ASN A 82 -9.84 -7.10 6.67
N LEU A 83 -8.80 -7.48 5.95
CA LEU A 83 -8.89 -7.76 4.52
C LEU A 83 -9.34 -9.20 4.27
N GLU A 84 -10.27 -9.37 3.32
CA GLU A 84 -10.71 -10.69 2.89
C GLU A 84 -9.93 -11.17 1.66
N LEU A 85 -9.57 -10.24 0.78
CA LEU A 85 -8.77 -10.58 -0.39
C LEU A 85 -7.33 -10.88 0.01
N PRO A 86 -6.63 -11.76 -0.73
CA PRO A 86 -5.23 -12.07 -0.42
C PRO A 86 -4.34 -10.95 -0.93
N VAL A 87 -3.92 -10.08 -0.02
CA VAL A 87 -3.12 -8.90 -0.33
C VAL A 87 -1.67 -9.13 0.07
N ARG A 88 -0.75 -8.91 -0.88
CA ARG A 88 0.69 -8.92 -0.60
C ARG A 88 1.09 -7.52 -0.16
N MET A 89 1.94 -7.43 0.84
CA MET A 89 2.40 -6.14 1.36
C MET A 89 3.91 -6.13 1.54
N GLY A 90 4.53 -5.03 1.12
CA GLY A 90 5.95 -4.80 1.30
C GLY A 90 6.21 -3.43 1.88
N ILE A 91 7.15 -3.36 2.82
CA ILE A 91 7.52 -2.13 3.51
C ILE A 91 9.01 -1.87 3.29
N SER A 92 9.35 -0.63 2.97
CA SER A 92 10.75 -0.23 2.82
C SER A 92 10.93 1.20 3.27
N THR A 93 12.04 1.48 3.96
CA THR A 93 12.37 2.80 4.46
C THR A 93 13.62 3.33 3.75
N GLY A 94 13.59 4.59 3.36
CA GLY A 94 14.73 5.23 2.74
C GLY A 94 14.39 6.64 2.27
N GLU A 95 15.40 7.27 1.70
CA GLU A 95 15.25 8.62 1.17
C GLU A 95 14.55 8.58 -0.17
N ALA A 96 13.57 9.48 -0.35
CA ALA A 96 12.83 9.58 -1.61
C ALA A 96 12.66 11.04 -1.97
N GLU A 97 12.57 11.28 -3.29
CA GLU A 97 12.29 12.61 -3.82
C GLU A 97 10.79 12.78 -3.98
N LEU A 98 10.26 13.84 -3.39
CA LEU A 98 8.84 14.20 -3.52
C LEU A 98 8.70 15.23 -4.64
N ARG A 99 7.86 14.93 -5.64
CA ARG A 99 7.52 15.85 -6.73
C ARG A 99 6.01 15.93 -6.82
N GLY A 100 5.46 17.10 -6.44
CA GLY A 100 4.02 17.23 -6.33
C GLY A 100 3.49 16.30 -5.27
N SER A 101 2.67 15.33 -5.67
CA SER A 101 2.11 14.34 -4.76
C SER A 101 2.59 12.92 -5.07
N ASP A 102 3.72 12.79 -5.77
CA ASP A 102 4.30 11.49 -6.10
C ASP A 102 5.75 11.40 -5.62
N TYR A 103 6.24 10.17 -5.48
CA TYR A 103 7.56 9.90 -4.95
C TYR A 103 8.43 9.16 -5.96
N PHE A 104 9.74 9.45 -5.92
CA PHE A 104 10.73 8.84 -6.82
C PHE A 104 11.98 8.47 -6.03
N GLY A 105 12.58 7.37 -6.41
CA GLY A 105 13.86 6.93 -5.84
C GLY A 105 13.95 5.41 -5.73
N PRO A 106 15.17 4.90 -5.45
CA PRO A 106 15.40 3.44 -5.34
C PRO A 106 14.59 2.77 -4.24
N VAL A 107 14.20 3.51 -3.19
CA VAL A 107 13.42 2.93 -2.09
C VAL A 107 12.05 2.45 -2.57
N LEU A 108 11.45 3.10 -3.56
CA LEU A 108 10.17 2.65 -4.12
C LEU A 108 10.34 1.34 -4.89
N ASN A 109 11.41 1.21 -5.67
CA ASN A 109 11.71 -0.03 -6.38
C ASN A 109 11.93 -1.17 -5.39
N ARG A 110 12.58 -0.90 -4.27
CA ARG A 110 12.80 -1.89 -3.22
C ARG A 110 11.49 -2.32 -2.58
N ALA A 111 10.60 -1.37 -2.26
CA ALA A 111 9.29 -1.67 -1.70
C ALA A 111 8.51 -2.60 -2.62
N ALA A 112 8.52 -2.31 -3.92
CA ALA A 112 7.83 -3.14 -4.91
C ALA A 112 8.42 -4.56 -4.97
N ARG A 113 9.75 -4.70 -4.91
CA ARG A 113 10.39 -6.01 -4.94
C ARG A 113 10.12 -6.79 -3.66
N VAL A 114 10.11 -6.13 -2.51
CA VAL A 114 9.79 -6.77 -1.23
C VAL A 114 8.37 -7.31 -1.25
N MET A 115 7.42 -6.48 -1.71
CA MET A 115 6.03 -6.89 -1.85
C MET A 115 5.91 -8.11 -2.77
N ALA A 116 6.58 -8.09 -3.91
CA ALA A 116 6.49 -9.16 -4.90
C ALA A 116 7.07 -10.48 -4.39
N ALA A 117 7.94 -10.45 -3.39
CA ALA A 117 8.51 -11.65 -2.79
C ALA A 117 7.56 -12.34 -1.81
N GLY A 118 6.47 -11.66 -1.43
CA GLY A 118 5.51 -12.19 -0.47
C GLY A 118 4.35 -12.92 -1.13
N HIS A 119 3.39 -13.31 -0.30
CA HIS A 119 2.13 -13.90 -0.75
C HIS A 119 0.97 -13.22 -0.02
N GLY A 120 -0.25 -13.51 -0.46
CA GLY A 120 -1.44 -12.93 0.14
C GLY A 120 -1.51 -13.16 1.65
N GLY A 121 -1.85 -12.11 2.38
CA GLY A 121 -1.92 -12.12 3.83
C GLY A 121 -0.60 -11.84 4.54
N GLN A 122 0.50 -11.75 3.81
CA GLN A 122 1.83 -11.56 4.38
C GLN A 122 2.24 -10.08 4.38
N VAL A 123 2.98 -9.66 5.41
CA VAL A 123 3.62 -8.35 5.49
C VAL A 123 5.13 -8.57 5.55
N LEU A 124 5.86 -8.01 4.59
CA LEU A 124 7.31 -8.13 4.53
C LEU A 124 8.04 -6.81 4.70
#